data_57af74c8894157635694654629e76ad7
#
_entry.id   57af74c8894157635694654629e76ad7
#
_cell.length_a   1.000
_cell.length_b   1.000
_cell.length_c   1.000
_cell.angle_alpha   90.00
_cell.angle_beta   90.00
_cell.angle_gamma   90.00
#
_symmetry.space_group_name_H-M   'P 1'
#
loop_
_entity.id
_entity.type
_entity.pdbx_description
1 polymer ?
#
loop_
_entity_poly.entity_id
_entity_poly.type
_entity_poly.pdbx_seq_one_letter_code
_entity_poly.pdbx_strand_id
1 'polypeptide(L)'
;MAYIETIDIENAEGTVKKEYDKGVSRAGRVFNILKIMSRSPQSLKESMRLYLAIMHGKSELSRAQREMIATVVSKANECFY
;
A
#
# COMPACT_ATOMS: atom_id res chain seq x y z
N MET A 1 -11.23 -2.23 12.73
CA MET A 1 -12.09 -1.05 12.43
C MET A 1 -11.21 0.18 12.24
N ALA A 2 -11.45 0.93 11.17
CA ALA A 2 -10.71 2.16 10.92
C ALA A 2 -11.42 3.35 11.58
N TYR A 3 -10.65 4.26 12.17
CA TYR A 3 -11.18 5.51 12.72
C TYR A 3 -11.50 6.52 11.61
N ILE A 4 -10.95 6.31 10.42
CA ILE A 4 -11.16 7.16 9.26
C ILE A 4 -12.12 6.43 8.32
N GLU A 5 -13.13 7.15 7.83
CA GLU A 5 -14.05 6.60 6.83
C GLU A 5 -13.30 6.29 5.55
N THR A 6 -13.46 5.06 5.06
CA THR A 6 -12.77 4.59 3.85
C THR A 6 -13.73 4.56 2.66
N ILE A 7 -13.17 4.55 1.45
CA ILE A 7 -13.98 4.40 0.22
C ILE A 7 -14.01 2.92 -0.15
N ASP A 8 -15.20 2.35 -0.27
CA ASP A 8 -15.39 0.97 -0.68
C ASP A 8 -15.02 0.78 -2.16
N ILE A 9 -14.74 -0.46 -2.52
CA ILE A 9 -14.34 -0.80 -3.89
C ILE A 9 -15.40 -0.37 -4.90
N GLU A 10 -16.68 -0.62 -4.59
CA GLU A 10 -17.80 -0.28 -5.50
C GLU A 10 -17.94 1.23 -5.72
N ASN A 11 -17.50 2.02 -4.77
CA ASN A 11 -17.64 3.48 -4.81
C ASN A 11 -16.38 4.19 -5.27
N ALA A 12 -15.32 3.44 -5.59
CA ALA A 12 -14.05 4.02 -6.01
C ALA A 12 -14.14 4.61 -7.42
N GLU A 13 -13.61 5.82 -7.59
CA GLU A 13 -13.60 6.55 -8.85
C GLU A 13 -12.24 7.20 -9.09
N GLY A 14 -11.94 7.49 -10.36
CA GLY A 14 -10.75 8.25 -10.74
C GLY A 14 -9.45 7.61 -10.25
N THR A 15 -8.61 8.39 -9.59
CA THR A 15 -7.30 7.96 -9.07
C THR A 15 -7.44 6.80 -8.07
N VAL A 16 -8.44 6.88 -7.18
CA VAL A 16 -8.68 5.82 -6.18
C VAL A 16 -8.97 4.49 -6.87
N LYS A 17 -9.86 4.51 -7.88
CA LYS A 17 -10.18 3.30 -8.63
C LYS A 17 -8.95 2.73 -9.32
N LYS A 18 -8.12 3.58 -9.93
CA LYS A 18 -6.88 3.14 -10.58
C LYS A 18 -5.94 2.45 -9.60
N GLU A 19 -5.76 3.02 -8.40
CA GLU A 19 -4.90 2.43 -7.39
C GLU A 19 -5.47 1.13 -6.84
N TYR A 20 -6.77 1.03 -6.68
CA TYR A 20 -7.44 -0.20 -6.25
C TYR A 20 -7.28 -1.29 -7.32
N ASP A 21 -7.47 -0.96 -8.59
CA ASP A 21 -7.30 -1.92 -9.69
C ASP A 21 -5.86 -2.44 -9.74
N LYS A 22 -4.87 -1.57 -9.52
CA LYS A 22 -3.46 -1.98 -9.41
C LYS A 22 -3.24 -2.92 -8.23
N GLY A 23 -3.89 -2.66 -7.11
CA GLY A 23 -3.84 -3.50 -5.93
C GLY A 23 -4.36 -4.90 -6.20
N VAL A 24 -5.51 -5.00 -6.86
CA VAL A 24 -6.09 -6.29 -7.26
C VAL A 24 -5.17 -7.02 -8.22
N SER A 25 -4.57 -6.31 -9.17
CA SER A 25 -3.63 -6.89 -10.13
C SER A 25 -2.39 -7.47 -9.45
N ARG A 26 -1.86 -6.79 -8.41
CA ARG A 26 -0.66 -7.25 -7.68
C ARG A 26 -0.93 -8.38 -6.71
N ALA A 27 -2.00 -8.27 -5.94
CA ALA A 27 -2.22 -9.10 -4.75
C ALA A 27 -3.56 -9.82 -4.73
N GLY A 28 -4.38 -9.63 -5.75
CA GLY A 28 -5.70 -10.26 -5.83
C GLY A 28 -6.78 -9.58 -4.99
N ARG A 29 -6.44 -8.52 -4.27
CA ARG A 29 -7.39 -7.81 -3.42
C ARG A 29 -6.88 -6.41 -3.08
N VAL A 30 -7.77 -5.58 -2.52
CA VAL A 30 -7.42 -4.26 -2.01
C VAL A 30 -7.21 -4.37 -0.51
N PHE A 31 -5.97 -4.17 -0.04
CA PHE A 31 -5.66 -4.20 1.39
C PHE A 31 -6.18 -2.96 2.10
N ASN A 32 -6.45 -3.09 3.40
CA ASN A 32 -6.98 -2.00 4.21
C ASN A 32 -6.05 -0.78 4.24
N ILE A 33 -4.75 -0.97 4.10
CA ILE A 33 -3.80 0.14 4.08
C ILE A 33 -4.03 1.07 2.88
N LEU A 34 -4.49 0.54 1.75
CA LEU A 34 -4.88 1.37 0.60
C LEU A 34 -6.20 2.09 0.91
N LYS A 35 -7.15 1.40 1.49
CA LYS A 35 -8.47 1.97 1.82
C LYS A 35 -8.37 3.12 2.80
N ILE A 36 -7.49 3.03 3.79
CA ILE A 36 -7.34 4.09 4.79
C ILE A 36 -6.78 5.38 4.19
N MET A 37 -6.08 5.30 3.05
CA MET A 37 -5.56 6.46 2.33
C MET A 37 -6.54 6.97 1.27
N SER A 38 -7.67 6.31 1.06
CA SER A 38 -8.58 6.58 -0.07
C SER A 38 -9.20 7.98 -0.06
N ARG A 39 -9.32 8.62 1.10
CA ARG A 39 -9.87 9.98 1.20
C ARG A 39 -8.91 11.05 0.68
N SER A 40 -7.65 10.69 0.48
CA SER A 40 -6.67 11.57 -0.15
C SER A 40 -6.07 10.85 -1.36
N PRO A 41 -6.69 10.95 -2.54
CA PRO A 41 -6.25 10.21 -3.72
C PRO A 41 -4.79 10.46 -4.10
N GLN A 42 -4.32 11.69 -3.93
CA GLN A 42 -2.93 12.03 -4.21
C GLN A 42 -1.98 11.32 -3.24
N SER A 43 -2.32 11.32 -1.96
CA SER A 43 -1.51 10.62 -0.94
C SER A 43 -1.48 9.12 -1.19
N LEU A 44 -2.60 8.53 -1.54
CA LEU A 44 -2.69 7.11 -1.89
C LEU A 44 -1.76 6.79 -3.06
N LYS A 45 -1.86 7.55 -4.13
CA LYS A 45 -1.05 7.36 -5.33
C LYS A 45 0.45 7.47 -5.03
N GLU A 46 0.85 8.53 -4.35
CA GLU A 46 2.27 8.78 -4.06
C GLU A 46 2.82 7.79 -3.03
N SER A 47 2.01 7.38 -2.05
CA SER A 47 2.41 6.36 -1.08
C SER A 47 2.68 5.02 -1.77
N MET A 48 1.85 4.64 -2.73
CA MET A 48 2.05 3.40 -3.48
C MET A 48 3.26 3.49 -4.39
N ARG A 49 3.55 4.64 -4.98
CA ARG A 49 4.76 4.85 -5.77
C ARG A 49 6.01 4.69 -4.91
N LEU A 50 6.00 5.29 -3.72
CA LEU A 50 7.10 5.15 -2.77
C LEU A 50 7.30 3.69 -2.35
N TYR A 51 6.22 3.01 -1.99
CA TYR A 51 6.25 1.60 -1.61
C TYR A 51 6.90 0.75 -2.72
N LEU A 52 6.44 0.93 -3.96
CA LEU A 52 6.95 0.15 -5.08
C LEU A 52 8.42 0.45 -5.38
N ALA A 53 8.84 1.72 -5.22
CA ALA A 53 10.24 2.10 -5.40
C ALA A 53 11.13 1.45 -4.34
N ILE A 54 10.69 1.44 -3.08
CA ILE A 54 11.46 0.86 -1.97
C ILE A 54 11.51 -0.66 -2.07
N MET A 55 10.40 -1.31 -2.34
CA MET A 55 10.32 -2.78 -2.27
C MET A 55 10.69 -3.47 -3.58
N HIS A 56 10.45 -2.83 -4.72
CA HIS A 56 10.59 -3.46 -6.03
C HIS A 56 11.47 -2.68 -7.02
N GLY A 57 11.82 -1.44 -6.72
CA GLY A 57 12.64 -0.61 -7.60
C GLY A 57 14.11 -1.04 -7.58
N LYS A 58 14.90 -0.46 -8.48
CA LYS A 58 16.34 -0.69 -8.51
C LYS A 58 16.99 -0.13 -7.26
N SER A 59 17.84 -0.91 -6.61
CA SER A 59 18.52 -0.53 -5.38
C SER A 59 19.72 -1.43 -5.18
N GLU A 60 20.67 -0.98 -4.36
CA GLU A 60 21.80 -1.82 -3.94
C GLU A 60 21.35 -2.95 -3.00
N LEU A 61 20.15 -2.86 -2.42
CA LEU A 61 19.60 -3.90 -1.56
C LEU A 61 18.91 -4.97 -2.41
N SER A 62 19.13 -6.23 -2.07
CA SER A 62 18.42 -7.34 -2.69
C SER A 62 16.96 -7.36 -2.24
N ARG A 63 16.11 -8.09 -2.97
CA ARG A 63 14.72 -8.29 -2.58
C ARG A 63 14.62 -8.89 -1.18
N ALA A 64 15.45 -9.89 -0.88
CA ALA A 64 15.46 -10.54 0.43
C ALA A 64 15.84 -9.56 1.54
N GLN A 65 16.83 -8.70 1.31
CA GLN A 65 17.23 -7.68 2.30
C GLN A 65 16.09 -6.69 2.56
N ARG A 66 15.39 -6.25 1.52
CA ARG A 66 14.26 -5.32 1.67
C ARG A 66 13.12 -5.96 2.46
N GLU A 67 12.82 -7.21 2.20
CA GLU A 67 11.78 -7.96 2.94
C GLU A 67 12.18 -8.14 4.40
N MET A 68 13.44 -8.42 4.69
CA MET A 68 13.94 -8.54 6.05
C MET A 68 13.83 -7.23 6.82
N ILE A 69 14.20 -6.11 6.19
CA ILE A 69 14.07 -4.78 6.80
C ILE A 69 12.61 -4.50 7.12
N ALA A 70 11.71 -4.73 6.17
CA ALA A 70 10.28 -4.51 6.37
C ALA A 70 9.75 -5.36 7.52
N THR A 71 10.15 -6.61 7.61
CA THR A 71 9.74 -7.52 8.67
C THR A 71 10.23 -7.06 10.04
N VAL A 72 11.49 -6.66 10.14
CA VAL A 72 12.08 -6.20 11.40
C VAL A 72 11.42 -4.89 11.85
N VAL A 73 11.22 -3.95 10.95
CA VAL A 73 10.55 -2.67 11.27
C VAL A 73 9.12 -2.93 11.74
N SER A 74 8.38 -3.78 11.03
CA SER A 74 7.02 -4.12 11.41
C SER A 74 6.96 -4.77 12.77
N LYS A 75 7.88 -5.69 13.07
CA LYS A 75 7.94 -6.34 14.38
C LYS A 75 8.28 -5.34 15.48
N ALA A 76 9.26 -4.48 15.26
CA ALA A 76 9.65 -3.45 16.24
C ALA A 76 8.51 -2.49 16.57
N ASN A 77 7.64 -2.21 15.58
CA ASN A 77 6.48 -1.34 15.74
C ASN A 77 5.20 -2.09 16.12
N GLU A 78 5.29 -3.38 16.37
CA GLU A 78 4.14 -4.24 16.66
C GLU A 78 3.06 -4.14 15.58
N CYS A 79 3.49 -4.02 14.32
CA CYS A 79 2.58 -3.88 13.20
C CYS A 79 2.06 -5.25 12.76
N PHE A 80 0.75 -5.35 12.56
CA PHE A 80 0.10 -6.58 12.13
C PHE A 80 0.50 -6.96 10.70
N TYR A 81 0.69 -5.97 9.86
CA TYR A 81 1.10 -6.19 8.49
C TYR A 81 2.59 -6.45 8.37
#